data_13c069a6261ff10b6022dc3aa46fc6a8
#
_entry.id   13c069a6261ff10b6022dc3aa46fc6a8
#
_cell.length_a   1.000
_cell.length_b   1.000
_cell.length_c   1.000
_cell.angle_alpha   90.00
_cell.angle_beta   90.00
_cell.angle_gamma   90.00
#
_symmetry.space_group_name_H-M   'P 1'
#
loop_
_entity.id
_entity.type
_entity.pdbx_description
1 polymer ?
#
loop_
_entity_poly.entity_id
_entity_poly.type
_entity_poly.pdbx_seq_one_letter_code
_entity_poly.pdbx_strand_id
1 'polypeptide(L)'
;KLKNLNNENEIHCFIESLKLTFADREMYFTGKKKPKVTANHLLNSQYLNKRLKLISSKAIDSIIPGDPLNGKMLLPIENEIKPWGAGTVHISIIDSENNAISCTPSGGWIRSNEVIKDLGFPLGNRLMTFYLSKPGHVNFISPNQQPRTTLSPTIIINKKEKEILSCGTMGGDAQDQWQAQFLIHYIFSQKPIDIALNEPRVSSEHLPAFFHPHDPNKKQLLLEERFSGLIPKLNKKGHKALSVTDWSEGFILCARKKNNIYDAYAD
;
A
#
# COMPACT_ATOMS: atom_id res chain seq x y z
N LYS A 1 -5.85 -13.73 -13.36
CA LYS A 1 -5.27 -12.37 -13.51
C LYS A 1 -6.35 -11.37 -13.19
N LEU A 2 -6.09 -10.45 -12.25
CA LEU A 2 -6.96 -9.30 -12.01
C LEU A 2 -6.88 -8.37 -13.21
N LYS A 3 -8.04 -7.93 -13.73
CA LYS A 3 -8.07 -7.05 -14.90
C LYS A 3 -8.77 -5.72 -14.62
N ASN A 4 -9.97 -5.74 -14.06
CA ASN A 4 -10.80 -4.53 -14.01
C ASN A 4 -11.27 -4.12 -12.62
N LEU A 5 -11.13 -4.96 -11.59
CA LEU A 5 -11.60 -4.71 -10.22
C LEU A 5 -13.05 -4.17 -10.13
N ASN A 6 -13.92 -4.61 -11.03
CA ASN A 6 -15.27 -4.07 -11.16
C ASN A 6 -16.37 -5.04 -10.69
N ASN A 7 -16.01 -6.18 -10.13
CA ASN A 7 -16.93 -7.17 -9.57
C ASN A 7 -16.43 -7.73 -8.24
N GLU A 8 -17.34 -8.34 -7.49
CA GLU A 8 -17.07 -8.83 -6.14
C GLU A 8 -15.98 -9.92 -6.08
N ASN A 9 -15.77 -10.67 -7.15
CA ASN A 9 -14.74 -11.72 -7.16
C ASN A 9 -13.35 -11.13 -7.35
N GLU A 10 -13.20 -10.19 -8.27
CA GLU A 10 -11.91 -9.50 -8.49
C GLU A 10 -11.53 -8.64 -7.28
N ILE A 11 -12.48 -7.89 -6.71
CA ILE A 11 -12.25 -7.12 -5.49
C ILE A 11 -11.87 -8.04 -4.33
N HIS A 12 -12.60 -9.14 -4.12
CA HIS A 12 -12.27 -10.11 -3.09
C HIS A 12 -10.86 -10.68 -3.28
N CYS A 13 -10.50 -11.14 -4.47
CA CYS A 13 -9.16 -11.64 -4.75
C CYS A 13 -8.08 -10.58 -4.53
N PHE A 14 -8.33 -9.33 -4.91
CA PHE A 14 -7.42 -8.22 -4.68
C PHE A 14 -7.19 -7.99 -3.18
N ILE A 15 -8.27 -7.86 -2.41
CA ILE A 15 -8.21 -7.64 -0.96
C ILE A 15 -7.51 -8.79 -0.23
N GLU A 16 -7.84 -10.04 -0.58
CA GLU A 16 -7.17 -11.20 0.04
C GLU A 16 -5.67 -11.26 -0.32
N SER A 17 -5.31 -10.87 -1.53
CA SER A 17 -3.90 -10.74 -1.92
C SER A 17 -3.18 -9.66 -1.11
N LEU A 18 -3.83 -8.52 -0.86
CA LEU A 18 -3.29 -7.46 0.00
C LEU A 18 -3.08 -7.97 1.43
N LYS A 19 -4.06 -8.65 2.04
CA LYS A 19 -3.93 -9.22 3.40
C LYS A 19 -2.70 -10.13 3.51
N LEU A 20 -2.49 -11.00 2.53
CA LEU A 20 -1.33 -11.90 2.50
C LEU A 20 -0.02 -11.13 2.36
N THR A 21 0.01 -10.12 1.48
CA THR A 21 1.19 -9.27 1.26
C THR A 21 1.52 -8.44 2.50
N PHE A 22 0.53 -7.85 3.14
CA PHE A 22 0.74 -7.05 4.34
C PHE A 22 1.11 -7.91 5.56
N ALA A 23 0.64 -9.16 5.63
CA ALA A 23 1.12 -10.11 6.63
C ALA A 23 2.62 -10.38 6.46
N ASP A 24 3.08 -10.57 5.23
CA ASP A 24 4.50 -10.77 4.92
C ASP A 24 5.30 -9.48 5.17
N ARG A 25 4.75 -8.29 4.83
CA ARG A 25 5.33 -6.99 5.17
C ARG A 25 5.58 -6.89 6.66
N GLU A 26 4.60 -7.22 7.47
CA GLU A 26 4.69 -7.12 8.93
C GLU A 26 5.78 -8.02 9.50
N MET A 27 5.92 -9.21 8.95
CA MET A 27 6.92 -10.19 9.41
C MET A 27 8.35 -9.90 8.93
N TYR A 28 8.54 -9.30 7.75
CA TYR A 28 9.85 -9.28 7.11
C TYR A 28 10.40 -7.90 6.81
N PHE A 29 9.57 -6.86 6.69
CA PHE A 29 10.06 -5.51 6.43
C PHE A 29 10.69 -4.92 7.68
N THR A 30 11.95 -4.58 7.56
CA THR A 30 12.78 -4.06 8.66
C THR A 30 13.81 -3.07 8.11
N GLY A 31 14.17 -2.08 8.93
CA GLY A 31 15.29 -1.19 8.65
C GLY A 31 16.68 -1.78 8.93
N LYS A 32 16.78 -3.09 9.19
CA LYS A 32 18.08 -3.77 9.38
C LYS A 32 18.84 -3.85 8.06
N LYS A 33 20.15 -3.57 8.10
CA LYS A 33 21.02 -3.56 6.90
C LYS A 33 21.13 -4.91 6.18
N LYS A 34 20.96 -6.03 6.90
CA LYS A 34 21.09 -7.39 6.33
C LYS A 34 19.90 -8.25 6.78
N PRO A 35 18.71 -8.09 6.17
CA PRO A 35 17.58 -8.94 6.49
C PRO A 35 17.80 -10.36 5.97
N LYS A 36 17.36 -11.37 6.73
CA LYS A 36 17.39 -12.78 6.29
C LYS A 36 16.49 -13.04 5.09
N VAL A 37 15.33 -12.42 5.07
CA VAL A 37 14.37 -12.45 3.96
C VAL A 37 14.50 -11.16 3.18
N THR A 38 14.69 -11.26 1.88
CA THR A 38 14.80 -10.14 0.95
C THR A 38 13.59 -10.06 0.03
N ALA A 39 13.45 -8.96 -0.70
CA ALA A 39 12.39 -8.81 -1.71
C ALA A 39 12.38 -9.96 -2.73
N ASN A 40 13.55 -10.45 -3.16
CA ASN A 40 13.63 -11.57 -4.09
C ASN A 40 13.03 -12.88 -3.55
N HIS A 41 13.12 -13.13 -2.24
CA HIS A 41 12.46 -14.28 -1.62
C HIS A 41 10.94 -14.11 -1.63
N LEU A 42 10.44 -12.92 -1.31
CA LEU A 42 9.01 -12.61 -1.28
C LEU A 42 8.39 -12.56 -2.69
N LEU A 43 9.15 -12.16 -3.71
CA LEU A 43 8.71 -12.09 -5.10
C LEU A 43 8.95 -13.38 -5.87
N ASN A 44 9.47 -14.42 -5.22
CA ASN A 44 9.68 -15.72 -5.86
C ASN A 44 8.33 -16.34 -6.30
N SER A 45 8.25 -16.75 -7.56
CA SER A 45 7.00 -17.27 -8.14
C SER A 45 6.46 -18.51 -7.45
N GLN A 46 7.32 -19.42 -6.96
CA GLN A 46 6.89 -20.60 -6.22
C GLN A 46 6.28 -20.22 -4.88
N TYR A 47 6.90 -19.24 -4.18
CA TYR A 47 6.36 -18.70 -2.94
C TYR A 47 5.01 -18.02 -3.18
N LEU A 48 4.93 -17.12 -4.15
CA LEU A 48 3.68 -16.41 -4.49
C LEU A 48 2.56 -17.40 -4.86
N ASN A 49 2.86 -18.43 -5.64
CA ASN A 49 1.87 -19.46 -6.00
C ASN A 49 1.36 -20.24 -4.76
N LYS A 50 2.21 -20.49 -3.76
CA LYS A 50 1.76 -21.09 -2.49
C LYS A 50 0.85 -20.14 -1.73
N ARG A 51 1.19 -18.84 -1.66
CA ARG A 51 0.37 -17.82 -1.00
C ARG A 51 -1.00 -17.67 -1.66
N LEU A 52 -1.06 -17.62 -2.98
CA LEU A 52 -2.31 -17.50 -3.73
C LEU A 52 -3.28 -18.66 -3.50
N LYS A 53 -2.80 -19.86 -3.19
CA LYS A 53 -3.67 -21.02 -2.86
C LYS A 53 -4.45 -20.84 -1.55
N LEU A 54 -4.11 -19.88 -0.72
CA LEU A 54 -4.84 -19.56 0.51
C LEU A 54 -6.08 -18.72 0.25
N ILE A 55 -6.18 -18.09 -0.91
CA ILE A 55 -7.35 -17.30 -1.30
C ILE A 55 -8.46 -18.27 -1.66
N SER A 56 -9.51 -18.27 -0.85
CA SER A 56 -10.71 -19.09 -1.04
C SER A 56 -11.90 -18.23 -1.50
N SER A 57 -13.10 -18.76 -1.51
CA SER A 57 -14.33 -18.00 -1.75
C SER A 57 -14.78 -17.15 -0.54
N LYS A 58 -14.13 -17.31 0.61
CA LYS A 58 -14.42 -16.62 1.87
C LYS A 58 -13.26 -15.76 2.32
N ALA A 59 -13.58 -14.65 2.95
CA ALA A 59 -12.61 -13.73 3.53
C ALA A 59 -11.78 -14.42 4.62
N ILE A 60 -10.45 -14.25 4.55
CA ILE A 60 -9.52 -14.74 5.57
C ILE A 60 -9.74 -13.97 6.87
N ASP A 61 -9.87 -14.70 7.98
CA ASP A 61 -10.10 -14.14 9.32
C ASP A 61 -8.82 -13.71 10.03
N SER A 62 -7.70 -14.32 9.69
CA SER A 62 -6.44 -14.15 10.38
C SER A 62 -5.37 -13.61 9.44
N ILE A 63 -4.53 -12.72 9.95
CA ILE A 63 -3.37 -12.20 9.23
C ILE A 63 -2.24 -13.21 9.39
N ILE A 64 -1.99 -14.01 8.35
CA ILE A 64 -1.06 -15.16 8.42
C ILE A 64 0.12 -14.91 7.49
N PRO A 65 1.32 -14.60 8.02
CA PRO A 65 2.52 -14.52 7.21
C PRO A 65 2.98 -15.89 6.73
N GLY A 66 3.67 -15.93 5.59
CA GLY A 66 4.32 -17.14 5.10
C GLY A 66 5.81 -17.15 5.44
N ASP A 67 6.45 -18.30 5.28
CA ASP A 67 7.90 -18.44 5.34
C ASP A 67 8.46 -18.66 3.93
N PRO A 68 9.06 -17.64 3.30
CA PRO A 68 9.56 -17.75 1.94
C PRO A 68 10.82 -18.62 1.81
N LEU A 69 11.52 -18.89 2.92
CA LEU A 69 12.73 -19.73 2.92
C LEU A 69 12.38 -21.22 3.03
N ASN A 70 11.42 -21.57 3.89
CA ASN A 70 11.06 -22.96 4.17
C ASN A 70 9.69 -23.35 3.58
N GLY A 71 8.92 -22.39 3.05
CA GLY A 71 7.63 -22.61 2.42
C GLY A 71 6.51 -23.03 3.38
N LYS A 72 6.63 -22.70 4.66
CA LYS A 72 5.65 -22.97 5.72
C LYS A 72 4.74 -21.77 5.96
N MET A 73 3.63 -22.02 6.64
CA MET A 73 2.79 -20.97 7.24
C MET A 73 3.30 -20.66 8.64
N LEU A 74 3.27 -19.38 9.01
CA LEU A 74 3.61 -18.94 10.36
C LEU A 74 2.34 -18.77 11.20
N LEU A 75 2.50 -18.46 12.50
CA LEU A 75 1.35 -18.18 13.37
C LEU A 75 0.68 -16.85 12.98
N PRO A 76 -0.66 -16.74 13.18
CA PRO A 76 -1.38 -15.49 12.96
C PRO A 76 -0.81 -14.34 13.79
N ILE A 77 -0.91 -13.13 13.24
CA ILE A 77 -0.55 -11.90 13.95
C ILE A 77 -1.80 -11.43 14.70
N GLU A 78 -1.69 -11.25 16.01
CA GLU A 78 -2.75 -10.72 16.88
C GLU A 78 -2.35 -9.35 17.44
N ASN A 79 -3.22 -8.35 17.32
CA ASN A 79 -3.04 -7.01 17.87
C ASN A 79 -4.39 -6.34 18.18
N GLU A 80 -4.43 -5.43 19.16
CA GLU A 80 -5.62 -4.64 19.54
C GLU A 80 -5.27 -3.14 19.68
N ILE A 81 -6.16 -2.22 19.23
CA ILE A 81 -6.31 -0.74 19.41
C ILE A 81 -6.17 0.14 18.10
N LYS A 82 -6.81 1.32 18.08
CA LYS A 82 -7.21 2.14 16.92
C LYS A 82 -6.12 2.99 16.23
N PRO A 83 -6.25 3.28 14.90
CA PRO A 83 -5.24 4.01 14.11
C PRO A 83 -5.28 5.54 14.30
N TRP A 84 -4.14 6.19 14.03
CA TRP A 84 -3.92 7.63 14.01
C TRP A 84 -3.76 8.15 12.59
N GLY A 85 -4.37 9.30 12.28
CA GLY A 85 -4.22 9.96 11.00
C GLY A 85 -2.89 10.72 10.88
N ALA A 86 -2.26 10.65 9.72
CA ALA A 86 -1.00 11.33 9.42
C ALA A 86 -1.13 12.20 8.17
N GLY A 87 -0.38 13.32 8.12
CA GLY A 87 -0.26 14.13 6.92
C GLY A 87 0.85 13.60 6.01
N THR A 88 0.56 13.48 4.72
CA THR A 88 1.49 13.10 3.67
C THR A 88 1.19 13.94 2.44
N VAL A 89 2.20 14.28 1.66
CA VAL A 89 2.05 14.92 0.35
C VAL A 89 2.79 14.09 -0.71
N HIS A 90 2.47 14.31 -1.99
CA HIS A 90 3.18 13.68 -3.09
C HIS A 90 3.55 14.69 -4.15
N ILE A 91 4.72 14.50 -4.79
CA ILE A 91 5.25 15.34 -5.86
C ILE A 91 5.75 14.43 -6.97
N SER A 92 5.26 14.64 -8.18
CA SER A 92 5.71 13.98 -9.40
C SER A 92 6.24 15.02 -10.38
N ILE A 93 7.46 14.83 -10.90
CA ILE A 93 8.10 15.75 -11.86
C ILE A 93 8.78 14.93 -12.95
N ILE A 94 8.66 15.41 -14.20
CA ILE A 94 9.46 14.92 -15.34
C ILE A 94 9.93 16.14 -16.12
N ASP A 95 11.23 16.27 -16.32
CA ASP A 95 11.82 17.38 -17.05
C ASP A 95 12.05 17.08 -18.57
N SER A 96 12.55 18.07 -19.29
CA SER A 96 12.84 17.96 -20.73
C SER A 96 13.99 16.98 -21.05
N GLU A 97 14.87 16.71 -20.09
CA GLU A 97 16.01 15.80 -20.23
C GLU A 97 15.65 14.34 -19.85
N ASN A 98 14.39 14.06 -19.53
CA ASN A 98 13.87 12.79 -19.03
C ASN A 98 14.32 12.42 -17.61
N ASN A 99 14.77 13.38 -16.80
CA ASN A 99 14.89 13.14 -15.39
C ASN A 99 13.49 13.06 -14.78
N ALA A 100 13.25 12.05 -13.96
CA ALA A 100 11.96 11.83 -13.32
C ALA A 100 12.13 11.72 -11.81
N ILE A 101 11.26 12.42 -11.08
CA ILE A 101 11.20 12.37 -9.62
C ILE A 101 9.79 11.95 -9.20
N SER A 102 9.72 10.97 -8.30
CA SER A 102 8.53 10.63 -7.54
C SER A 102 8.89 10.75 -6.05
N CYS A 103 8.29 11.68 -5.34
CA CYS A 103 8.65 12.00 -3.97
C CYS A 103 7.42 12.10 -3.09
N THR A 104 7.41 11.36 -1.96
CA THR A 104 6.29 11.33 -1.02
C THR A 104 6.77 11.72 0.38
N PRO A 105 6.98 13.02 0.67
CA PRO A 105 7.38 13.48 1.99
C PRO A 105 6.26 13.32 3.02
N SER A 106 6.62 12.87 4.23
CA SER A 106 5.67 12.60 5.31
C SER A 106 6.35 12.51 6.68
N GLY A 107 5.59 12.75 7.75
CA GLY A 107 6.04 12.48 9.11
C GLY A 107 7.03 13.47 9.71
N GLY A 108 7.05 14.69 9.23
CA GLY A 108 7.94 15.73 9.73
C GLY A 108 7.28 17.12 9.71
N TRP A 109 6.02 17.18 10.10
CA TRP A 109 5.28 18.44 10.06
C TRP A 109 5.51 19.29 11.31
N ILE A 110 5.44 20.61 11.17
CA ILE A 110 5.60 21.60 12.26
C ILE A 110 4.73 21.27 13.48
N ARG A 111 3.56 20.66 13.26
CA ARG A 111 2.64 20.26 14.35
C ARG A 111 3.10 19.04 15.15
N SER A 112 4.00 18.23 14.59
CA SER A 112 4.35 16.93 15.16
C SER A 112 5.71 16.88 15.82
N ASN A 113 6.58 17.85 15.54
CA ASN A 113 7.95 17.87 16.06
C ASN A 113 8.56 19.26 16.05
N GLU A 114 9.64 19.42 16.82
CA GLU A 114 10.45 20.63 16.82
C GLU A 114 11.17 20.84 15.48
N VAL A 115 11.26 22.08 15.06
CA VAL A 115 12.07 22.47 13.92
C VAL A 115 13.54 22.47 14.34
N ILE A 116 14.37 21.77 13.60
CA ILE A 116 15.81 21.72 13.86
C ILE A 116 16.39 23.08 13.48
N LYS A 117 17.02 23.74 14.48
CA LYS A 117 17.73 24.99 14.26
C LYS A 117 18.76 24.79 13.13
N ASP A 118 18.90 25.79 12.28
CA ASP A 118 19.82 25.83 11.13
C ASP A 118 19.47 24.90 9.95
N LEU A 119 18.54 23.96 10.09
CA LEU A 119 18.04 23.12 8.97
C LEU A 119 16.70 23.61 8.41
N GLY A 120 15.89 24.29 9.21
CA GLY A 120 14.62 24.88 8.80
C GLY A 120 13.49 23.88 8.57
N PHE A 121 13.63 22.62 9.01
CA PHE A 121 12.59 21.60 8.93
C PHE A 121 12.45 20.81 10.26
N PRO A 122 11.27 20.25 10.54
CA PRO A 122 11.06 19.47 11.75
C PRO A 122 11.66 18.07 11.66
N LEU A 123 11.95 17.46 12.81
CA LEU A 123 12.33 16.06 12.90
C LEU A 123 11.21 15.16 12.38
N GLY A 124 11.59 14.06 11.74
CA GLY A 124 10.65 13.02 11.33
C GLY A 124 10.10 12.25 12.55
N ASN A 125 8.80 11.95 12.54
CA ASN A 125 8.14 11.17 13.61
C ASN A 125 8.05 9.67 13.31
N ARG A 126 8.95 9.13 12.49
CA ARG A 126 8.93 7.72 12.07
C ARG A 126 9.25 6.71 13.18
N LEU A 127 9.70 7.15 14.33
CA LEU A 127 9.85 6.27 15.50
C LEU A 127 8.54 5.61 15.91
N MET A 128 7.39 6.25 15.65
CA MET A 128 6.07 5.68 15.90
C MET A 128 5.74 4.44 15.03
N THR A 129 6.60 4.08 14.08
CA THR A 129 6.45 2.86 13.28
C THR A 129 7.10 1.63 13.93
N PHE A 130 7.87 1.81 14.99
CA PHE A 130 8.49 0.70 15.72
C PHE A 130 7.52 0.07 16.73
N TYR A 131 7.74 -1.23 16.97
CA TYR A 131 7.16 -1.91 18.11
C TYR A 131 7.98 -1.61 19.37
N LEU A 132 7.32 -1.11 20.41
CA LEU A 132 7.96 -0.73 21.67
C LEU A 132 7.82 -1.83 22.72
N SER A 133 6.78 -2.65 22.64
CA SER A 133 6.39 -3.64 23.64
C SER A 133 6.50 -5.10 23.18
N LYS A 134 7.06 -5.36 21.99
CA LYS A 134 7.21 -6.73 21.44
C LYS A 134 8.67 -7.09 21.17
N PRO A 135 9.46 -7.42 22.21
CA PRO A 135 10.84 -7.92 22.02
C PRO A 135 10.85 -9.11 21.06
N GLY A 136 11.80 -9.13 20.14
CA GLY A 136 11.91 -10.18 19.11
C GLY A 136 11.11 -9.91 17.83
N HIS A 137 10.21 -8.94 17.82
CA HIS A 137 9.57 -8.49 16.57
C HIS A 137 10.63 -7.91 15.62
N VAL A 138 10.48 -8.16 14.30
CA VAL A 138 11.44 -7.71 13.28
C VAL A 138 11.64 -6.19 13.28
N ASN A 139 10.61 -5.45 13.64
CA ASN A 139 10.60 -3.99 13.75
C ASN A 139 10.55 -3.50 15.21
N PHE A 140 11.03 -4.29 16.18
CA PHE A 140 11.24 -3.82 17.55
C PHE A 140 12.34 -2.77 17.57
N ILE A 141 12.13 -1.69 18.33
CA ILE A 141 13.10 -0.60 18.41
C ILE A 141 14.47 -1.09 18.88
N SER A 142 15.52 -0.73 18.17
CA SER A 142 16.89 -1.07 18.54
C SER A 142 17.87 0.00 18.02
N PRO A 143 19.04 0.14 18.67
CA PRO A 143 20.05 1.11 18.24
C PRO A 143 20.44 0.91 16.77
N ASN A 144 20.68 2.00 16.06
CA ASN A 144 21.11 2.03 14.64
C ASN A 144 20.15 1.37 13.65
N GLN A 145 18.91 1.14 14.01
CA GLN A 145 17.87 0.65 13.11
C GLN A 145 17.10 1.81 12.48
N GLN A 146 16.99 1.81 11.16
CA GLN A 146 16.12 2.74 10.45
C GLN A 146 14.64 2.36 10.64
N PRO A 147 13.73 3.32 10.80
CA PRO A 147 12.29 3.05 10.78
C PRO A 147 11.83 2.57 9.41
N ARG A 148 10.77 1.78 9.38
CA ARG A 148 10.05 1.44 8.16
C ARG A 148 9.33 2.67 7.60
N THR A 149 8.82 2.56 6.37
CA THR A 149 7.96 3.58 5.77
C THR A 149 6.78 2.94 5.04
N THR A 150 5.66 3.67 4.97
CA THR A 150 4.51 3.35 4.12
C THR A 150 4.61 4.03 2.75
N LEU A 151 5.64 4.85 2.54
CA LEU A 151 5.76 5.68 1.36
C LEU A 151 6.09 4.82 0.14
N SER A 152 5.30 4.97 -0.92
CA SER A 152 5.39 4.18 -2.15
C SER A 152 5.50 5.06 -3.40
N PRO A 153 6.45 6.03 -3.45
CA PRO A 153 6.69 6.78 -4.68
C PRO A 153 7.11 5.83 -5.80
N THR A 154 6.51 5.97 -6.97
CA THR A 154 6.67 5.03 -8.07
C THR A 154 7.07 5.73 -9.36
N ILE A 155 8.05 5.17 -10.07
CA ILE A 155 8.41 5.54 -11.43
C ILE A 155 8.29 4.30 -12.32
N ILE A 156 7.59 4.44 -13.44
CA ILE A 156 7.42 3.40 -14.44
C ILE A 156 8.08 3.86 -15.73
N ILE A 157 8.90 3.00 -16.31
CA ILE A 157 9.55 3.24 -17.60
C ILE A 157 9.12 2.14 -18.57
N ASN A 158 8.35 2.54 -19.59
CA ASN A 158 7.96 1.66 -20.67
C ASN A 158 8.78 2.04 -21.94
N LYS A 159 9.86 1.31 -22.16
CA LYS A 159 10.78 1.60 -23.29
C LYS A 159 10.10 1.38 -24.65
N LYS A 160 9.17 0.43 -24.75
CA LYS A 160 8.46 0.12 -25.99
C LYS A 160 7.55 1.27 -26.41
N GLU A 161 6.83 1.84 -25.46
CA GLU A 161 5.89 2.95 -25.67
C GLU A 161 6.55 4.32 -25.52
N LYS A 162 7.88 4.38 -25.29
CA LYS A 162 8.63 5.61 -25.00
C LYS A 162 7.93 6.45 -23.91
N GLU A 163 7.58 5.79 -22.82
CA GLU A 163 6.80 6.39 -21.74
C GLU A 163 7.57 6.37 -20.43
N ILE A 164 7.51 7.49 -19.72
CA ILE A 164 7.91 7.65 -18.33
C ILE A 164 6.68 8.12 -17.57
N LEU A 165 6.33 7.43 -16.49
CA LEU A 165 5.26 7.81 -15.58
C LEU A 165 5.84 7.90 -14.16
N SER A 166 5.71 9.06 -13.54
CA SER A 166 5.96 9.28 -12.12
C SER A 166 4.61 9.38 -11.43
N CYS A 167 4.37 8.59 -10.38
CA CYS A 167 3.10 8.63 -9.66
C CYS A 167 3.26 8.29 -8.19
N GLY A 168 2.25 8.68 -7.42
CA GLY A 168 2.15 8.35 -6.02
C GLY A 168 0.94 8.98 -5.36
N THR A 169 0.77 8.70 -4.07
CA THR A 169 -0.37 9.12 -3.28
C THR A 169 0.03 9.39 -1.83
N MET A 170 -0.84 10.03 -1.10
CA MET A 170 -0.82 10.12 0.36
C MET A 170 -1.70 9.01 0.97
N GLY A 171 -1.73 8.81 2.30
CA GLY A 171 -2.72 7.94 2.94
C GLY A 171 -2.18 6.79 3.78
N GLY A 172 -0.93 6.86 4.26
CA GLY A 172 -0.38 5.83 5.17
C GLY A 172 -0.43 4.43 4.56
N ASP A 173 -1.08 3.48 5.24
CA ASP A 173 -1.24 2.09 4.78
C ASP A 173 -2.14 1.92 3.55
N ALA A 174 -2.91 2.92 3.20
CA ALA A 174 -3.76 2.87 2.01
C ALA A 174 -2.98 3.18 0.72
N GLN A 175 -1.80 3.80 0.80
CA GLN A 175 -0.99 4.17 -0.37
C GLN A 175 -0.76 3.00 -1.32
N ASP A 176 -0.29 1.86 -0.81
CA ASP A 176 -0.03 0.66 -1.61
C ASP A 176 -1.32 0.11 -2.23
N GLN A 177 -2.44 0.23 -1.51
CA GLN A 177 -3.72 -0.29 -1.96
C GLN A 177 -4.30 0.52 -3.11
N TRP A 178 -4.34 1.83 -2.97
CA TRP A 178 -4.89 2.75 -3.98
C TRP A 178 -4.02 2.78 -5.24
N GLN A 179 -2.70 2.88 -5.05
CA GLN A 179 -1.77 2.91 -6.18
C GLN A 179 -1.78 1.59 -6.97
N ALA A 180 -1.91 0.44 -6.28
CA ALA A 180 -2.02 -0.85 -6.95
C ALA A 180 -3.29 -0.94 -7.81
N GLN A 181 -4.43 -0.39 -7.37
CA GLN A 181 -5.66 -0.37 -8.16
C GLN A 181 -5.49 0.48 -9.42
N PHE A 182 -4.96 1.69 -9.28
CA PHE A 182 -4.62 2.55 -10.43
C PHE A 182 -3.73 1.82 -11.43
N LEU A 183 -2.65 1.18 -10.97
CA LEU A 183 -1.73 0.46 -11.83
C LEU A 183 -2.36 -0.77 -12.48
N ILE A 184 -3.29 -1.46 -11.82
CA ILE A 184 -4.08 -2.53 -12.42
C ILE A 184 -4.91 -2.00 -13.59
N HIS A 185 -5.62 -0.92 -13.40
CA HIS A 185 -6.43 -0.30 -14.46
C HIS A 185 -5.56 0.25 -15.60
N TYR A 186 -4.49 0.95 -15.29
CA TYR A 186 -3.64 1.57 -16.29
C TYR A 186 -2.82 0.55 -17.08
N ILE A 187 -2.08 -0.34 -16.37
CA ILE A 187 -1.13 -1.26 -17.01
C ILE A 187 -1.80 -2.51 -17.54
N PHE A 188 -2.62 -3.18 -16.71
CA PHE A 188 -3.16 -4.50 -17.06
C PHE A 188 -4.48 -4.42 -17.81
N SER A 189 -5.29 -3.40 -17.55
CA SER A 189 -6.53 -3.13 -18.30
C SER A 189 -6.31 -2.21 -19.49
N GLN A 190 -5.14 -1.58 -19.56
CA GLN A 190 -4.78 -0.64 -20.63
C GLN A 190 -5.79 0.52 -20.79
N LYS A 191 -6.39 0.96 -19.71
CA LYS A 191 -7.31 2.10 -19.72
C LYS A 191 -6.53 3.40 -19.96
N PRO A 192 -7.11 4.41 -20.61
CA PRO A 192 -6.59 5.77 -20.61
C PRO A 192 -6.31 6.23 -19.18
N ILE A 193 -5.28 7.03 -18.98
CA ILE A 193 -4.78 7.38 -17.64
C ILE A 193 -5.83 8.13 -16.81
N ASP A 194 -6.56 9.04 -17.41
CA ASP A 194 -7.67 9.78 -16.82
C ASP A 194 -8.80 8.84 -16.38
N ILE A 195 -9.15 7.86 -17.21
CA ILE A 195 -10.15 6.84 -16.85
C ILE A 195 -9.64 5.96 -15.71
N ALA A 196 -8.36 5.53 -15.76
CA ALA A 196 -7.78 4.68 -14.72
C ALA A 196 -7.70 5.38 -13.35
N LEU A 197 -7.49 6.69 -13.34
CA LEU A 197 -7.52 7.52 -12.13
C LEU A 197 -8.93 7.65 -11.56
N ASN A 198 -9.93 7.80 -12.43
CA ASN A 198 -11.32 7.99 -12.05
C ASN A 198 -12.07 6.70 -11.68
N GLU A 199 -11.44 5.53 -11.78
CA GLU A 199 -12.08 4.28 -11.34
C GLU A 199 -12.33 4.28 -9.82
N PRO A 200 -13.49 3.75 -9.39
CA PRO A 200 -13.80 3.71 -7.97
C PRO A 200 -12.82 2.81 -7.21
N ARG A 201 -12.56 3.17 -5.95
CA ARG A 201 -11.56 2.50 -5.12
C ARG A 201 -12.17 1.77 -3.94
N VAL A 202 -11.39 0.84 -3.46
CA VAL A 202 -11.66 0.06 -2.26
C VAL A 202 -10.39 -0.02 -1.42
N SER A 203 -10.54 0.02 -0.11
CA SER A 203 -9.43 -0.27 0.80
C SER A 203 -9.82 -1.27 1.88
N SER A 204 -8.82 -1.99 2.38
CA SER A 204 -8.96 -2.90 3.51
C SER A 204 -8.31 -2.30 4.73
N GLU A 205 -9.02 -2.31 5.83
CA GLU A 205 -8.47 -2.01 7.15
C GLU A 205 -8.09 -3.29 7.92
N HIS A 206 -8.32 -4.46 7.33
CA HIS A 206 -7.91 -5.74 7.89
C HIS A 206 -6.42 -6.04 7.60
N LEU A 207 -5.58 -5.15 8.06
CA LEU A 207 -4.13 -5.19 7.89
C LEU A 207 -3.48 -4.81 9.21
N PRO A 208 -2.28 -5.33 9.55
CA PRO A 208 -1.52 -4.78 10.68
C PRO A 208 -1.23 -3.31 10.39
N ALA A 209 -1.78 -2.41 11.20
CA ALA A 209 -1.55 -0.99 11.04
C ALA A 209 -0.07 -0.68 11.16
N PHE A 210 0.44 0.18 10.28
CA PHE A 210 1.87 0.48 10.21
C PHE A 210 2.37 1.29 11.40
N PHE A 211 1.50 2.14 11.94
CA PHE A 211 1.83 3.03 13.05
C PHE A 211 1.35 2.43 14.37
N HIS A 212 2.06 2.78 15.44
CA HIS A 212 1.61 2.44 16.79
C HIS A 212 0.16 2.92 17.01
N PRO A 213 -0.70 2.07 17.59
CA PRO A 213 -0.48 0.78 18.23
C PRO A 213 -0.54 -0.47 17.33
N HIS A 214 -0.62 -0.36 16.03
CA HIS A 214 -0.50 -1.45 15.05
C HIS A 214 -1.73 -2.37 14.88
N ASP A 215 -2.94 -1.88 15.10
CA ASP A 215 -4.16 -2.71 15.08
C ASP A 215 -4.86 -2.82 13.74
N PRO A 216 -5.42 -4.00 13.44
CA PRO A 216 -6.30 -4.19 12.30
C PRO A 216 -7.78 -4.02 12.67
N ASN A 217 -8.56 -3.36 11.81
CA ASN A 217 -10.02 -3.46 11.83
C ASN A 217 -10.45 -4.74 11.10
N LYS A 218 -10.66 -5.83 11.85
CA LYS A 218 -10.89 -7.17 11.27
C LYS A 218 -12.01 -7.17 10.23
N LYS A 219 -11.65 -7.60 9.00
CA LYS A 219 -12.53 -7.78 7.84
C LYS A 219 -13.14 -6.51 7.26
N GLN A 220 -12.85 -5.34 7.79
CA GLN A 220 -13.45 -4.09 7.32
C GLN A 220 -12.91 -3.72 5.95
N LEU A 221 -13.83 -3.42 5.03
CA LEU A 221 -13.56 -2.86 3.72
C LEU A 221 -14.29 -1.54 3.58
N LEU A 222 -13.62 -0.54 3.04
CA LEU A 222 -14.20 0.74 2.65
C LEU A 222 -14.34 0.73 1.13
N LEU A 223 -15.54 1.01 0.62
CA LEU A 223 -15.84 1.06 -0.79
C LEU A 223 -16.47 2.41 -1.14
N GLU A 224 -15.96 3.06 -2.16
CA GLU A 224 -16.63 4.25 -2.70
C GLU A 224 -18.06 3.93 -3.14
N GLU A 225 -18.96 4.91 -3.06
CA GLU A 225 -20.42 4.74 -3.33
C GLU A 225 -20.71 4.10 -4.68
N ARG A 226 -19.86 4.36 -5.68
CA ARG A 226 -19.93 3.74 -7.01
C ARG A 226 -19.80 2.20 -6.97
N PHE A 227 -19.29 1.63 -5.87
CA PHE A 227 -19.23 0.19 -5.60
C PHE A 227 -20.29 -0.31 -4.63
N SER A 228 -21.22 0.52 -4.16
CA SER A 228 -22.22 0.18 -3.15
C SER A 228 -23.04 -1.07 -3.51
N GLY A 229 -23.35 -1.28 -4.78
CA GLY A 229 -24.06 -2.47 -5.26
C GLY A 229 -23.31 -3.80 -5.04
N LEU A 230 -22.01 -3.77 -4.74
CA LEU A 230 -21.21 -4.96 -4.48
C LEU A 230 -21.15 -5.33 -2.99
N ILE A 231 -21.55 -4.42 -2.09
CA ILE A 231 -21.48 -4.61 -0.63
C ILE A 231 -22.18 -5.90 -0.17
N PRO A 232 -23.45 -6.19 -0.59
CA PRO A 232 -24.12 -7.42 -0.14
C PRO A 232 -23.38 -8.69 -0.56
N LYS A 233 -22.75 -8.67 -1.73
CA LYS A 233 -22.01 -9.83 -2.28
C LYS A 233 -20.67 -10.03 -1.54
N LEU A 234 -19.98 -8.94 -1.21
CA LEU A 234 -18.74 -8.97 -0.44
C LEU A 234 -19.02 -9.42 1.01
N ASN A 235 -20.11 -8.95 1.61
CA ASN A 235 -20.54 -9.38 2.94
C ASN A 235 -20.87 -10.87 2.98
N LYS A 236 -21.48 -11.45 1.94
CA LYS A 236 -21.69 -12.90 1.81
C LYS A 236 -20.37 -13.68 1.77
N LYS A 237 -19.30 -13.07 1.29
CA LYS A 237 -17.94 -13.65 1.33
C LYS A 237 -17.27 -13.54 2.71
N GLY A 238 -17.88 -12.82 3.66
CA GLY A 238 -17.42 -12.67 5.04
C GLY A 238 -16.62 -11.38 5.29
N HIS A 239 -16.59 -10.44 4.35
CA HIS A 239 -16.10 -9.10 4.61
C HIS A 239 -17.10 -8.29 5.44
N LYS A 240 -16.65 -7.18 6.02
CA LYS A 240 -17.46 -6.12 6.62
C LYS A 240 -17.35 -4.89 5.71
N ALA A 241 -18.03 -4.95 4.57
CA ALA A 241 -17.97 -3.90 3.56
C ALA A 241 -18.88 -2.73 3.94
N LEU A 242 -18.34 -1.51 3.89
CA LEU A 242 -19.00 -0.26 4.19
C LEU A 242 -18.86 0.69 2.99
N SER A 243 -19.92 1.44 2.71
CA SER A 243 -19.86 2.52 1.73
C SER A 243 -19.22 3.75 2.35
N VAL A 244 -18.34 4.40 1.58
CA VAL A 244 -17.78 5.72 1.87
C VAL A 244 -18.05 6.63 0.68
N THR A 245 -17.97 7.93 0.90
CA THR A 245 -18.21 8.94 -0.16
C THR A 245 -17.29 8.69 -1.35
N ASP A 246 -17.77 8.90 -2.55
CA ASP A 246 -16.93 8.88 -3.74
C ASP A 246 -15.78 9.87 -3.60
N TRP A 247 -14.63 9.52 -4.14
CA TRP A 247 -13.36 10.28 -4.05
C TRP A 247 -12.74 10.38 -2.65
N SER A 248 -13.21 9.58 -1.68
CA SER A 248 -12.63 9.54 -0.34
C SER A 248 -11.48 8.53 -0.19
N GLU A 249 -11.40 7.57 -1.10
CA GLU A 249 -10.40 6.50 -1.10
C GLU A 249 -9.21 6.84 -1.99
N GLY A 250 -8.46 7.87 -1.57
CA GLY A 250 -7.16 8.25 -2.12
C GLY A 250 -7.20 9.32 -3.19
N PHE A 251 -6.04 9.92 -3.35
CA PHE A 251 -5.73 10.90 -4.38
C PHE A 251 -4.42 10.46 -5.04
N ILE A 252 -4.45 10.13 -6.31
CA ILE A 252 -3.26 9.77 -7.05
C ILE A 252 -2.85 10.95 -7.93
N LEU A 253 -1.62 11.38 -7.73
CA LEU A 253 -1.01 12.40 -8.57
C LEU A 253 0.01 11.72 -9.48
N CYS A 254 0.04 12.11 -10.73
CA CYS A 254 1.04 11.63 -11.66
C CYS A 254 1.48 12.67 -12.68
N ALA A 255 2.73 12.57 -13.11
CA ALA A 255 3.28 13.20 -14.28
C ALA A 255 3.68 12.13 -15.27
N ARG A 256 3.36 12.34 -16.55
CA ARG A 256 3.68 11.40 -17.63
C ARG A 256 4.35 12.13 -18.77
N LYS A 257 5.37 11.49 -19.32
CA LYS A 257 5.91 11.82 -20.65
C LYS A 257 5.72 10.61 -21.56
N LYS A 258 5.03 10.80 -22.70
CA LYS A 258 4.86 9.78 -23.73
C LYS A 258 5.05 10.39 -25.10
N ASN A 259 5.99 9.85 -25.91
CA ASN A 259 6.29 10.37 -27.25
C ASN A 259 6.52 11.90 -27.29
N ASN A 260 7.27 12.45 -26.33
CA ASN A 260 7.52 13.88 -26.12
C ASN A 260 6.30 14.75 -25.78
N ILE A 261 5.16 14.14 -25.47
CA ILE A 261 4.00 14.82 -24.89
C ILE A 261 4.08 14.69 -23.36
N TYR A 262 3.87 15.81 -22.67
CA TYR A 262 3.89 15.88 -21.22
C TYR A 262 2.47 16.10 -20.71
N ASP A 263 2.06 15.27 -19.78
CA ASP A 263 0.76 15.34 -19.13
C ASP A 263 0.93 15.31 -17.60
N ALA A 264 0.06 16.00 -16.88
CA ALA A 264 -0.05 15.90 -15.43
C ALA A 264 -1.52 15.63 -15.06
N TYR A 265 -1.71 14.74 -14.11
CA TYR A 265 -3.03 14.31 -13.67
C TYR A 265 -3.11 14.24 -12.14
N ALA A 266 -4.28 14.59 -11.63
CA ALA A 266 -4.69 14.35 -10.25
C ALA A 266 -6.16 13.96 -10.26
N ASP A 267 -6.57 13.07 -9.39
CA ASP A 267 -7.98 12.76 -9.16
C ASP A 267 -8.51 13.48 -7.93
#